data_f8e25797c3f24ffce5af19f174c2edd1
#
_entry.id   f8e25797c3f24ffce5af19f174c2edd1
#
_cell.length_a   1.000
_cell.length_b   1.000
_cell.length_c   1.000
_cell.angle_alpha   90.00
_cell.angle_beta   90.00
_cell.angle_gamma   90.00
#
_symmetry.space_group_name_H-M   'P 1'
#
loop_
_entity.id
_entity.type
_entity.pdbx_description
1 polymer ?
#
loop_
_entity_poly.entity_id
_entity_poly.type
_entity_poly.pdbx_seq_one_letter_code
_entity_poly.pdbx_strand_id
1 'polypeptide(L)'
;MNFIKAELTTTEYVNGEHLMIFVDDIRLDKWLSSKLDDKNYLGLIPTWLGWLVNPKEQEYVWIKTKLCETKTTIVPMLICPDDLDFSCTIIVCEVKYTDTSVQWTRIGIDRTGRPNYIGRDIEWLENVPSLHFLRQQYEDCLNEFMHDCNFLDVRLR
;
A
#
# COMPACT_ATOMS: atom_id res chain seq x y z
N MET A 1 -19.65 1.73 -3.06
CA MET A 1 -18.59 0.89 -2.48
C MET A 1 -17.58 0.57 -3.57
N ASN A 2 -16.30 0.77 -3.29
CA ASN A 2 -15.24 0.46 -4.25
C ASN A 2 -14.92 -1.04 -4.21
N PHE A 3 -14.29 -1.53 -5.28
CA PHE A 3 -13.87 -2.91 -5.37
C PHE A 3 -12.33 -2.97 -5.31
N ILE A 4 -11.78 -3.85 -4.47
CA ILE A 4 -10.35 -4.04 -4.34
C ILE A 4 -9.98 -5.49 -4.62
N LYS A 5 -8.90 -5.72 -5.35
CA LYS A 5 -8.38 -7.06 -5.63
C LYS A 5 -6.88 -7.03 -5.83
N ALA A 6 -6.24 -8.18 -5.64
CA ALA A 6 -4.86 -8.41 -6.03
C ALA A 6 -4.85 -9.18 -7.35
N GLU A 7 -3.97 -8.81 -8.27
CA GLU A 7 -3.86 -9.47 -9.56
C GLU A 7 -2.43 -9.35 -10.08
N LEU A 8 -1.96 -10.40 -10.75
CA LEU A 8 -0.64 -10.38 -11.39
C LEU A 8 -0.66 -9.44 -12.59
N THR A 9 0.35 -8.60 -12.69
CA THR A 9 0.51 -7.69 -13.83
C THR A 9 1.96 -7.23 -13.89
N THR A 10 2.29 -6.48 -14.94
CA THR A 10 3.58 -5.82 -15.07
C THR A 10 3.44 -4.33 -14.75
N THR A 11 4.51 -3.72 -14.26
CA THR A 11 4.59 -2.29 -14.02
C THR A 11 5.86 -1.73 -14.66
N GLU A 12 5.95 -0.40 -14.78
CA GLU A 12 6.91 0.29 -15.63
C GLU A 12 8.37 -0.02 -15.32
N TYR A 13 8.71 -0.22 -14.02
CA TYR A 13 10.11 -0.31 -13.60
C TYR A 13 10.48 -1.64 -12.96
N VAL A 14 9.57 -2.60 -12.96
CA VAL A 14 9.83 -3.94 -12.44
C VAL A 14 9.91 -4.91 -13.61
N ASN A 15 10.93 -5.75 -13.60
CA ASN A 15 11.10 -6.78 -14.61
C ASN A 15 10.25 -8.00 -14.25
N GLY A 16 9.33 -8.39 -15.13
CA GLY A 16 8.44 -9.52 -14.92
C GLY A 16 7.14 -9.15 -14.21
N GLU A 17 6.29 -10.16 -14.02
CA GLU A 17 5.00 -9.98 -13.37
C GLU A 17 5.12 -10.01 -11.85
N HIS A 18 4.25 -9.27 -11.18
CA HIS A 18 4.11 -9.30 -9.72
C HIS A 18 2.67 -8.97 -9.34
N LEU A 19 2.31 -9.28 -8.10
CA LEU A 19 1.00 -8.88 -7.59
C LEU A 19 0.90 -7.36 -7.49
N MET A 20 -0.26 -6.84 -7.83
CA MET A 20 -0.57 -5.41 -7.75
C MET A 20 -1.96 -5.23 -7.16
N ILE A 21 -2.16 -4.11 -6.48
CA ILE A 21 -3.48 -3.73 -5.96
C ILE A 21 -4.25 -3.04 -7.09
N PHE A 22 -5.47 -3.50 -7.32
CA PHE A 22 -6.41 -2.88 -8.25
C PHE A 22 -7.59 -2.33 -7.48
N VAL A 23 -7.98 -1.12 -7.81
CA VAL A 23 -9.17 -0.46 -7.27
C VAL A 23 -10.11 -0.18 -8.44
N ASP A 24 -11.31 -0.71 -8.37
CA ASP A 24 -12.31 -0.56 -9.44
C ASP A 24 -11.73 -0.95 -10.82
N ASP A 25 -10.99 -2.06 -10.85
CA ASP A 25 -10.33 -2.64 -12.02
C ASP A 25 -9.18 -1.80 -12.59
N ILE A 26 -8.70 -0.80 -11.84
CA ILE A 26 -7.58 0.04 -12.26
C ILE A 26 -6.40 -0.19 -11.31
N ARG A 27 -5.21 -0.40 -11.86
CA ARG A 27 -3.98 -0.50 -11.08
C ARG A 27 -3.88 0.74 -10.16
N LEU A 28 -3.56 0.52 -8.88
CA LEU A 28 -3.57 1.60 -7.88
C LEU A 28 -2.66 2.78 -8.27
N ASP A 29 -1.48 2.50 -8.82
CA ASP A 29 -0.57 3.56 -9.26
C ASP A 29 -1.16 4.38 -10.43
N LYS A 30 -1.83 3.71 -11.35
CA LYS A 30 -2.54 4.39 -12.46
C LYS A 30 -3.74 5.17 -11.95
N TRP A 31 -4.45 4.62 -10.98
CA TRP A 31 -5.59 5.29 -10.38
C TRP A 31 -5.15 6.61 -9.72
N LEU A 32 -4.06 6.57 -8.94
CA LEU A 32 -3.49 7.78 -8.35
C LEU A 32 -3.02 8.78 -9.40
N SER A 33 -2.29 8.30 -10.39
CA SER A 33 -1.79 9.15 -11.48
C SER A 33 -2.93 9.88 -12.19
N SER A 34 -4.05 9.18 -12.45
CA SER A 34 -5.20 9.79 -13.12
C SER A 34 -5.91 10.83 -12.25
N LYS A 35 -6.03 10.56 -10.92
CA LYS A 35 -6.69 11.51 -10.00
C LYS A 35 -5.88 12.80 -9.81
N LEU A 36 -4.55 12.68 -9.87
CA LEU A 36 -3.64 13.81 -9.65
C LEU A 36 -3.14 14.44 -10.96
N ASP A 37 -3.45 13.82 -12.09
CA ASP A 37 -2.91 14.21 -13.40
C ASP A 37 -1.37 14.32 -13.34
N ASP A 38 -0.73 13.32 -12.73
CA ASP A 38 0.71 13.30 -12.49
C ASP A 38 1.28 11.91 -12.75
N LYS A 39 2.13 11.79 -13.77
CA LYS A 39 2.74 10.53 -14.18
C LYS A 39 3.83 10.04 -13.23
N ASN A 40 4.27 10.87 -12.28
CA ASN A 40 5.31 10.48 -11.32
C ASN A 40 4.86 9.35 -10.38
N TYR A 41 3.56 9.08 -10.30
CA TYR A 41 3.04 7.98 -9.50
C TYR A 41 3.02 6.64 -10.25
N LEU A 42 3.22 6.67 -11.56
CA LEU A 42 3.26 5.43 -12.36
C LEU A 42 4.48 4.59 -11.98
N GLY A 43 4.27 3.30 -11.84
CA GLY A 43 5.33 2.36 -11.53
C GLY A 43 5.60 2.15 -10.04
N LEU A 44 4.91 2.87 -9.14
CA LEU A 44 4.97 2.57 -7.72
C LEU A 44 4.35 1.20 -7.44
N ILE A 45 4.91 0.48 -6.50
CA ILE A 45 4.53 -0.92 -6.23
C ILE A 45 4.09 -1.08 -4.77
N PRO A 46 3.25 -2.11 -4.49
CA PRO A 46 2.76 -2.33 -3.13
C PRO A 46 3.85 -2.72 -2.14
N THR A 47 3.79 -2.13 -0.96
CA THR A 47 4.62 -2.55 0.18
C THR A 47 4.31 -3.97 0.61
N TRP A 48 3.11 -4.46 0.31
CA TRP A 48 2.66 -5.80 0.65
C TRP A 48 3.34 -6.90 -0.16
N LEU A 49 4.13 -6.54 -1.18
CA LEU A 49 4.94 -7.52 -1.91
C LEU A 49 6.02 -8.17 -1.03
N GLY A 50 6.42 -7.51 0.05
CA GLY A 50 7.45 -8.04 0.91
C GLY A 50 8.87 -7.83 0.38
N TRP A 51 9.05 -6.85 -0.49
CA TRP A 51 10.30 -6.61 -1.22
C TRP A 51 11.21 -5.55 -0.60
N LEU A 52 10.78 -4.90 0.50
CA LEU A 52 11.62 -3.90 1.16
C LEU A 52 12.95 -4.53 1.59
N VAL A 53 14.06 -3.87 1.25
CA VAL A 53 15.39 -4.41 1.52
C VAL A 53 15.77 -4.32 2.99
N ASN A 54 15.17 -3.37 3.73
CA ASN A 54 15.39 -3.24 5.17
C ASN A 54 14.33 -4.06 5.92
N PRO A 55 14.73 -5.13 6.64
CA PRO A 55 13.76 -5.98 7.34
C PRO A 55 12.90 -5.22 8.36
N LYS A 56 13.45 -4.18 9.00
CA LYS A 56 12.70 -3.38 9.97
C LYS A 56 11.62 -2.56 9.31
N GLU A 57 11.86 -2.06 8.10
CA GLU A 57 10.86 -1.32 7.35
C GLU A 57 9.75 -2.25 6.87
N GLN A 58 10.11 -3.43 6.39
CA GLN A 58 9.11 -4.42 6.00
C GLN A 58 8.26 -4.87 7.20
N GLU A 59 8.89 -5.09 8.34
CA GLU A 59 8.19 -5.41 9.58
C GLU A 59 7.24 -4.29 9.98
N TYR A 60 7.67 -3.04 9.85
CA TYR A 60 6.85 -1.87 10.12
C TYR A 60 5.57 -1.86 9.25
N VAL A 61 5.70 -2.20 7.97
CA VAL A 61 4.54 -2.33 7.07
C VAL A 61 3.54 -3.34 7.63
N TRP A 62 4.01 -4.53 8.01
CA TRP A 62 3.13 -5.58 8.51
C TRP A 62 2.50 -5.23 9.84
N ILE A 63 3.25 -4.58 10.73
CA ILE A 63 2.72 -4.13 12.03
C ILE A 63 1.58 -3.12 11.80
N LYS A 64 1.77 -2.14 10.94
CA LYS A 64 0.75 -1.14 10.65
C LYS A 64 -0.46 -1.74 9.94
N THR A 65 -0.22 -2.64 9.00
CA THR A 65 -1.27 -3.38 8.29
C THR A 65 -2.16 -4.15 9.26
N LYS A 66 -1.57 -4.75 10.29
CA LYS A 66 -2.30 -5.49 11.33
C LYS A 66 -3.00 -4.55 12.31
N LEU A 67 -2.32 -3.49 12.70
CA LEU A 67 -2.81 -2.56 13.72
C LEU A 67 -4.10 -1.86 13.30
N CYS A 68 -4.27 -1.60 12.00
CA CYS A 68 -5.47 -0.92 11.50
C CYS A 68 -6.76 -1.73 11.70
N GLU A 69 -6.67 -3.03 11.99
CA GLU A 69 -7.84 -3.83 12.34
C GLU A 69 -8.47 -3.40 13.66
N THR A 70 -7.69 -2.78 14.56
CA THR A 70 -8.15 -2.38 15.88
C THR A 70 -8.24 -0.88 16.09
N LYS A 71 -7.53 -0.09 15.31
CA LYS A 71 -7.60 1.38 15.39
C LYS A 71 -7.20 2.00 14.06
N THR A 72 -7.71 3.20 13.79
CA THR A 72 -7.35 3.96 12.60
C THR A 72 -5.84 4.18 12.57
N THR A 73 -5.20 3.78 11.48
CA THR A 73 -3.75 3.72 11.39
C THR A 73 -3.28 4.18 10.02
N ILE A 74 -2.13 4.84 9.99
CA ILE A 74 -1.47 5.20 8.73
C ILE A 74 -0.62 4.03 8.29
N VAL A 75 -0.93 3.49 7.11
CA VAL A 75 -0.29 2.31 6.55
C VAL A 75 0.47 2.70 5.28
N PRO A 76 1.78 2.38 5.19
CA PRO A 76 2.50 2.58 3.92
C PRO A 76 1.98 1.59 2.90
N MET A 77 1.59 2.09 1.73
CA MET A 77 0.88 1.29 0.74
C MET A 77 1.65 1.09 -0.55
N LEU A 78 2.28 2.13 -1.08
CA LEU A 78 3.08 2.05 -2.29
C LEU A 78 4.46 2.65 -2.07
N ILE A 79 5.47 2.08 -2.74
CA ILE A 79 6.86 2.54 -2.67
C ILE A 79 7.47 2.59 -4.06
N CYS A 80 8.59 3.30 -4.16
CA CYS A 80 9.40 3.34 -5.37
C CYS A 80 10.13 1.99 -5.55
N PRO A 81 10.03 1.37 -6.74
CA PRO A 81 10.66 0.07 -6.95
C PRO A 81 12.19 0.13 -7.11
N ASP A 82 12.76 1.32 -7.34
CA ASP A 82 14.20 1.45 -7.55
C ASP A 82 14.97 1.25 -6.26
N ASP A 83 14.51 1.84 -5.16
CA ASP A 83 15.22 1.80 -3.88
C ASP A 83 14.73 0.69 -2.96
N LEU A 84 13.45 0.32 -3.05
CA LEU A 84 12.80 -0.68 -2.21
C LEU A 84 13.01 -0.40 -0.72
N ASP A 85 12.91 0.87 -0.34
CA ASP A 85 13.04 1.31 1.05
C ASP A 85 12.27 2.62 1.27
N PHE A 86 12.31 3.14 2.50
CA PHE A 86 11.58 4.34 2.87
C PHE A 86 12.30 5.65 2.52
N SER A 87 13.40 5.61 1.77
CA SER A 87 14.13 6.83 1.41
C SER A 87 13.56 7.55 0.20
N CYS A 88 12.72 6.87 -0.58
CA CYS A 88 12.12 7.43 -1.79
C CYS A 88 10.63 7.74 -1.55
N THR A 89 9.84 7.81 -2.61
CA THR A 89 8.41 8.11 -2.51
C THR A 89 7.67 7.00 -1.75
N ILE A 90 6.91 7.39 -0.73
CA ILE A 90 6.04 6.49 0.01
C ILE A 90 4.63 7.06 -0.05
N ILE A 91 3.70 6.27 -0.58
CA ILE A 91 2.28 6.59 -0.53
C ILE A 91 1.70 5.91 0.69
N VAL A 92 1.04 6.67 1.53
CA VAL A 92 0.41 6.17 2.75
C VAL A 92 -1.11 6.33 2.67
N CYS A 93 -1.81 5.43 3.34
CA CYS A 93 -3.26 5.50 3.47
C CYS A 93 -3.62 5.53 4.96
N GLU A 94 -4.57 6.39 5.32
CA GLU A 94 -5.18 6.31 6.64
C GLU A 94 -6.30 5.28 6.56
N VAL A 95 -6.12 4.16 7.25
CA VAL A 95 -6.97 2.98 7.12
C VAL A 95 -7.82 2.80 8.37
N LYS A 96 -9.12 2.64 8.17
CA LYS A 96 -10.09 2.44 9.25
C LYS A 96 -10.94 1.22 8.93
N TYR A 97 -10.95 0.24 9.84
CA TYR A 97 -11.83 -0.92 9.76
C TYR A 97 -13.15 -0.64 10.47
N THR A 98 -14.23 -1.15 9.88
CA THR A 98 -15.52 -1.32 10.57
C THR A 98 -15.87 -2.80 10.54
N ASP A 99 -17.03 -3.19 11.09
CA ASP A 99 -17.44 -4.59 11.08
C ASP A 99 -17.57 -5.16 9.67
N THR A 100 -17.97 -4.34 8.71
CA THR A 100 -18.30 -4.79 7.35
C THR A 100 -17.44 -4.16 6.27
N SER A 101 -16.65 -3.14 6.59
CA SER A 101 -15.89 -2.39 5.59
C SER A 101 -14.49 -2.04 6.06
N VAL A 102 -13.64 -1.71 5.08
CA VAL A 102 -12.33 -1.09 5.30
C VAL A 102 -12.33 0.20 4.49
N GLN A 103 -11.94 1.28 5.12
CA GLN A 103 -11.96 2.60 4.50
C GLN A 103 -10.54 3.17 4.45
N TRP A 104 -10.16 3.65 3.28
CA TRP A 104 -9.00 4.53 3.14
C TRP A 104 -9.53 5.95 3.17
N THR A 105 -9.53 6.53 4.37
CA THR A 105 -10.16 7.84 4.59
C THR A 105 -9.40 8.97 3.93
N ARG A 106 -8.07 8.82 3.87
CA ARG A 106 -7.17 9.78 3.20
C ARG A 106 -5.99 9.02 2.59
N ILE A 107 -5.45 9.60 1.53
CA ILE A 107 -4.22 9.11 0.89
C ILE A 107 -3.24 10.26 0.83
N GLY A 108 -1.97 10.00 1.13
CA GLY A 108 -0.96 11.03 1.15
C GLY A 108 0.43 10.55 0.77
N ILE A 109 1.34 11.51 0.68
CA ILE A 109 2.76 11.26 0.47
C ILE A 109 3.47 11.51 1.80
N ASP A 110 4.20 10.53 2.28
CA ASP A 110 4.94 10.68 3.52
C ASP A 110 6.23 11.44 3.28
N ARG A 111 6.43 12.51 4.06
CA ARG A 111 7.61 13.39 4.00
C ARG A 111 8.46 13.29 5.26
N THR A 112 8.15 12.34 6.15
CA THR A 112 8.81 12.23 7.47
C THR A 112 10.31 11.99 7.36
N GLY A 113 10.70 11.11 6.46
CA GLY A 113 12.10 10.73 6.33
C GLY A 113 12.57 9.81 7.45
N ARG A 114 13.74 9.22 7.23
CA ARG A 114 14.42 8.38 8.23
C ARG A 114 15.08 9.25 9.31
N PRO A 115 15.28 8.70 10.53
CA PRO A 115 14.96 7.35 11.01
C PRO A 115 13.56 7.20 11.63
N ASN A 116 12.74 8.22 11.55
CA ASN A 116 11.45 8.27 12.26
C ASN A 116 10.35 7.49 11.54
N TYR A 117 10.68 6.71 10.50
CA TYR A 117 9.76 5.95 9.67
C TYR A 117 8.74 6.86 8.99
N ILE A 118 7.46 6.67 9.28
CA ILE A 118 6.38 7.41 8.61
C ILE A 118 5.37 7.93 9.63
N GLY A 119 4.50 8.82 9.16
CA GLY A 119 3.33 9.25 9.92
C GLY A 119 3.47 10.58 10.63
N ARG A 120 4.64 11.22 10.57
CA ARG A 120 4.85 12.51 11.25
C ARG A 120 4.62 13.70 10.36
N ASP A 121 5.00 13.60 9.10
CA ASP A 121 4.87 14.69 8.13
C ASP A 121 4.31 14.14 6.85
N ILE A 122 3.02 14.29 6.65
CA ILE A 122 2.30 13.73 5.52
C ILE A 122 1.66 14.85 4.72
N GLU A 123 1.95 14.86 3.42
CA GLU A 123 1.24 15.72 2.48
C GLU A 123 -0.02 14.97 2.03
N TRP A 124 -1.16 15.30 2.62
CA TRP A 124 -2.42 14.68 2.24
C TRP A 124 -2.87 15.18 0.87
N LEU A 125 -3.28 14.23 0.02
CA LEU A 125 -3.69 14.50 -1.35
C LEU A 125 -5.18 14.83 -1.37
N GLU A 126 -5.52 16.13 -1.29
CA GLU A 126 -6.90 16.59 -1.11
C GLU A 126 -7.81 16.25 -2.29
N ASN A 127 -7.25 16.16 -3.51
CA ASN A 127 -8.02 15.87 -4.72
C ASN A 127 -8.26 14.36 -4.93
N VAL A 128 -7.75 13.53 -4.05
CA VAL A 128 -7.93 12.08 -4.11
C VAL A 128 -9.10 11.70 -3.21
N PRO A 129 -10.14 11.06 -3.77
CA PRO A 129 -11.31 10.69 -2.96
C PRO A 129 -10.98 9.58 -1.97
N SER A 130 -11.74 9.51 -0.89
CA SER A 130 -11.68 8.37 0.03
C SER A 130 -12.19 7.11 -0.69
N LEU A 131 -11.71 5.96 -0.25
CA LEU A 131 -12.11 4.67 -0.81
C LEU A 131 -12.74 3.82 0.28
N HIS A 132 -13.79 3.09 -0.08
CA HIS A 132 -14.55 2.25 0.83
C HIS A 132 -14.68 0.86 0.22
N PHE A 133 -14.21 -0.15 0.92
CA PHE A 133 -14.18 -1.53 0.43
C PHE A 133 -14.99 -2.44 1.36
N LEU A 134 -15.59 -3.49 0.79
CA LEU A 134 -16.12 -4.57 1.60
C LEU A 134 -14.95 -5.23 2.34
N ARG A 135 -15.13 -5.46 3.64
CA ARG A 135 -14.07 -6.01 4.49
C ARG A 135 -13.55 -7.35 3.96
N GLN A 136 -14.45 -8.22 3.52
CA GLN A 136 -14.06 -9.52 2.99
C GLN A 136 -13.17 -9.40 1.74
N GLN A 137 -13.53 -8.49 0.83
CA GLN A 137 -12.72 -8.28 -0.38
C GLN A 137 -11.34 -7.72 -0.04
N TYR A 138 -11.27 -6.83 0.92
CA TYR A 138 -10.00 -6.26 1.38
C TYR A 138 -9.11 -7.34 1.99
N GLU A 139 -9.68 -8.15 2.85
CA GLU A 139 -8.95 -9.25 3.49
C GLU A 139 -8.49 -10.29 2.47
N ASP A 140 -9.32 -10.60 1.48
CA ASP A 140 -8.94 -11.52 0.40
C ASP A 140 -7.76 -10.97 -0.41
N CYS A 141 -7.79 -9.68 -0.73
CA CYS A 141 -6.69 -9.01 -1.44
C CYS A 141 -5.40 -9.09 -0.62
N LEU A 142 -5.46 -8.73 0.66
CA LEU A 142 -4.30 -8.79 1.55
C LEU A 142 -3.75 -10.21 1.66
N ASN A 143 -4.62 -11.20 1.80
CA ASN A 143 -4.21 -12.59 1.94
C ASN A 143 -3.49 -13.11 0.68
N GLU A 144 -3.88 -12.64 -0.51
CA GLU A 144 -3.16 -12.98 -1.76
C GLU A 144 -1.70 -12.53 -1.67
N PHE A 145 -1.46 -11.30 -1.19
CA PHE A 145 -0.10 -10.80 -1.01
C PHE A 145 0.66 -11.59 0.05
N MET A 146 0.05 -11.86 1.19
CA MET A 146 0.69 -12.58 2.28
C MET A 146 1.07 -14.00 1.85
N HIS A 147 0.22 -14.64 1.05
CA HIS A 147 0.48 -15.98 0.51
C HIS A 147 1.62 -15.94 -0.51
N ASP A 148 1.61 -14.96 -1.40
CA ASP A 148 2.60 -14.82 -2.48
C ASP A 148 4.00 -14.57 -1.90
N CYS A 149 4.13 -13.75 -0.86
CA CYS A 149 5.44 -13.42 -0.28
C CYS A 149 5.91 -14.42 0.77
N ASN A 150 5.19 -15.52 0.98
CA ASN A 150 5.52 -16.52 1.99
C ASN A 150 5.74 -15.88 3.37
N PHE A 151 4.83 -15.00 3.74
CA PHE A 151 4.93 -14.23 4.98
C PHE A 151 5.22 -15.11 6.20
N LEU A 152 4.60 -16.29 6.28
CA LEU A 152 4.83 -17.23 7.39
C LEU A 152 6.28 -17.71 7.41
N ASP A 153 6.85 -18.00 6.25
CA ASP A 153 8.24 -18.43 6.16
C ASP A 153 9.19 -17.33 6.61
N VAL A 154 8.92 -16.09 6.21
CA VAL A 154 9.71 -14.93 6.64
C VAL A 154 9.67 -14.79 8.16
N ARG A 155 8.51 -15.02 8.78
CA ARG A 155 8.37 -14.92 10.24
C ARG A 155 9.11 -16.02 11.00
N LEU A 156 9.28 -17.17 10.39
CA LEU A 156 9.96 -18.31 10.99
C LEU A 156 11.48 -18.25 10.83
N ARG A 157 11.95 -17.35 9.98
CA ARG A 157 13.37 -17.10 9.79
C ARG A 157 13.87 -16.13 10.85
#